data_39022e8604e77b3697d1fcc8b88181f6
#
_entry.id   39022e8604e77b3697d1fcc8b88181f6
#
_cell.length_a   1.000
_cell.length_b   1.000
_cell.length_c   1.000
_cell.angle_alpha   90.00
_cell.angle_beta   90.00
_cell.angle_gamma   90.00
#
_symmetry.space_group_name_H-M   'P 1'
#
loop_
_entity.id
_entity.type
_entity.pdbx_description
1 polymer ?
#
loop_
_entity_poly.entity_id
_entity_poly.type
_entity_poly.pdbx_seq_one_letter_code
_entity_poly.pdbx_strand_id
1 'polypeptide(L)'
;MATTTGQITWQAFEQLPDGDGWHREVVEGELIVLPPPKSKHSEIARRANRTLSALEDRGFVRVYMEAGYKLSDDPPSWIQPDVSVLRMERARATSGDDYFVGSPELAIEVVSPSETARDLNRKIDALLAGGSLAVWVIYPEEREVRVFVPGGTSYTRREGEMLTLPELPPGWELPVVRLFED
;
A
#
# COMPACT_ATOMS: atom_id res chain seq x y z
N MET A 1 1.41 19.08 -4.96
CA MET A 1 2.58 18.48 -5.62
C MET A 1 3.38 17.75 -4.56
N ALA A 2 3.78 16.52 -4.82
CA ALA A 2 4.75 15.83 -3.97
C ALA A 2 6.08 16.61 -4.00
N THR A 3 6.72 16.75 -2.86
CA THR A 3 8.05 17.37 -2.78
C THR A 3 9.01 16.26 -2.39
N THR A 4 9.91 15.88 -3.30
CA THR A 4 11.04 15.01 -2.96
C THR A 4 12.13 15.89 -2.39
N THR A 5 12.47 15.70 -1.12
CA THR A 5 13.60 16.33 -0.45
C THR A 5 14.74 15.33 -0.38
N GLY A 6 15.98 15.77 -0.43
CA GLY A 6 17.18 14.91 -0.53
C GLY A 6 17.25 13.74 0.45
N GLN A 7 18.40 13.04 0.45
CA GLN A 7 18.64 11.85 1.29
C GLN A 7 18.39 12.13 2.78
N ILE A 8 17.61 11.28 3.42
CA ILE A 8 17.31 11.34 4.85
C ILE A 8 17.81 10.07 5.53
N THR A 9 18.30 10.19 6.77
CA THR A 9 18.62 9.02 7.61
C THR A 9 17.36 8.56 8.35
N TRP A 10 17.36 7.28 8.82
CA TRP A 10 16.27 6.76 9.64
C TRP A 10 16.01 7.64 10.88
N GLN A 11 17.08 8.00 11.62
CA GLN A 11 16.95 8.85 12.79
C GLN A 11 16.33 10.23 12.47
N ALA A 12 16.67 10.83 11.33
CA ALA A 12 16.08 12.11 10.93
C ALA A 12 14.61 11.95 10.51
N PHE A 13 14.24 10.81 9.90
CA PHE A 13 12.85 10.50 9.56
C PHE A 13 11.97 10.37 10.81
N GLU A 14 12.42 9.63 11.83
CA GLU A 14 11.71 9.47 13.11
C GLU A 14 11.48 10.79 13.88
N GLN A 15 12.27 11.81 13.58
CA GLN A 15 12.13 13.14 14.21
C GLN A 15 11.21 14.10 13.42
N LEU A 16 10.68 13.68 12.28
CA LEU A 16 9.75 14.51 11.53
C LEU A 16 8.44 14.70 12.32
N PRO A 17 7.78 15.86 12.16
CA PRO A 17 6.52 16.12 12.85
C PRO A 17 5.45 15.09 12.46
N ASP A 18 4.78 14.57 13.47
CA ASP A 18 3.60 13.73 13.31
C ASP A 18 2.31 14.55 13.47
N GLY A 19 1.21 14.08 12.87
CA GLY A 19 -0.12 14.62 13.11
C GLY A 19 -0.41 15.99 12.48
N ASP A 20 0.46 16.48 11.61
CA ASP A 20 0.25 17.75 10.88
C ASP A 20 -0.59 17.59 9.59
N GLY A 21 -1.06 16.37 9.33
CA GLY A 21 -1.89 16.00 8.18
C GLY A 21 -1.11 15.72 6.89
N TRP A 22 0.23 15.84 6.89
CA TRP A 22 1.06 15.47 5.75
C TRP A 22 1.46 14.00 5.83
N HIS A 23 1.30 13.30 4.72
CA HIS A 23 1.76 11.93 4.57
C HIS A 23 3.24 11.92 4.17
N ARG A 24 4.05 11.18 4.91
CA ARG A 24 5.49 11.11 4.70
C ARG A 24 5.94 9.67 4.59
N GLU A 25 6.68 9.40 3.54
CA GLU A 25 7.28 8.09 3.29
C GLU A 25 8.77 8.28 2.95
N VAL A 26 9.54 7.23 3.10
CA VAL A 26 10.94 7.20 2.68
C VAL A 26 11.15 6.00 1.77
N VAL A 27 11.69 6.23 0.60
CA VAL A 27 12.03 5.17 -0.35
C VAL A 27 13.49 5.30 -0.75
N GLU A 28 14.31 4.31 -0.40
CA GLU A 28 15.75 4.31 -0.66
C GLU A 28 16.45 5.60 -0.19
N GLY A 29 16.07 6.08 0.99
CA GLY A 29 16.62 7.30 1.60
C GLY A 29 16.03 8.61 1.08
N GLU A 30 15.19 8.60 0.05
CA GLU A 30 14.52 9.82 -0.42
C GLU A 30 13.17 10.01 0.28
N LEU A 31 13.00 11.16 0.93
CA LEU A 31 11.75 11.55 1.58
C LEU A 31 10.72 11.99 0.54
N ILE A 32 9.55 11.37 0.59
CA ILE A 32 8.36 11.71 -0.20
C ILE A 32 7.35 12.35 0.75
N VAL A 33 6.88 13.55 0.43
CA VAL A 33 5.88 14.27 1.23
C VAL A 33 4.65 14.55 0.36
N LEU A 34 3.51 14.04 0.79
CA LEU A 34 2.24 14.16 0.09
C LEU A 34 1.23 14.95 0.92
N PRO A 35 0.39 15.77 0.29
CA PRO A 35 -0.70 16.42 0.99
C PRO A 35 -1.77 15.40 1.40
N PRO A 36 -2.64 15.75 2.35
CA PRO A 36 -3.76 14.89 2.74
C PRO A 36 -4.57 14.41 1.54
N PRO A 37 -5.06 13.16 1.56
CA PRO A 37 -5.84 12.60 0.47
C PRO A 37 -7.18 13.36 0.30
N LYS A 38 -7.65 13.44 -0.96
CA LYS A 38 -8.98 14.00 -1.25
C LYS A 38 -10.06 12.94 -1.06
N SER A 39 -11.31 13.40 -0.92
CA SER A 39 -12.48 12.55 -0.61
C SER A 39 -12.64 11.34 -1.54
N LYS A 40 -12.43 11.49 -2.86
CA LYS A 40 -12.52 10.38 -3.83
C LYS A 40 -11.49 9.28 -3.53
N HIS A 41 -10.23 9.67 -3.24
CA HIS A 41 -9.17 8.76 -2.87
C HIS A 41 -9.54 8.00 -1.58
N SER A 42 -9.89 8.75 -0.51
CA SER A 42 -10.24 8.15 0.77
C SER A 42 -11.45 7.21 0.68
N GLU A 43 -12.42 7.54 -0.18
CA GLU A 43 -13.60 6.68 -0.39
C GLU A 43 -13.24 5.36 -1.07
N ILE A 44 -12.34 5.38 -2.05
CA ILE A 44 -11.86 4.16 -2.73
C ILE A 44 -11.03 3.31 -1.76
N ALA A 45 -10.11 3.91 -1.00
CA ALA A 45 -9.35 3.21 0.03
C ALA A 45 -10.27 2.56 1.07
N ARG A 46 -11.30 3.28 1.54
CA ARG A 46 -12.32 2.76 2.46
C ARG A 46 -13.09 1.55 1.87
N ARG A 47 -13.45 1.60 0.58
CA ARG A 47 -14.13 0.47 -0.09
C ARG A 47 -13.21 -0.73 -0.24
N ALA A 48 -11.95 -0.51 -0.61
CA ALA A 48 -10.94 -1.56 -0.66
C ALA A 48 -10.79 -2.23 0.71
N ASN A 49 -10.61 -1.44 1.77
CA ASN A 49 -10.52 -1.94 3.13
C ASN A 49 -11.76 -2.76 3.52
N ARG A 50 -12.97 -2.21 3.34
CA ARG A 50 -14.23 -2.90 3.69
C ARG A 50 -14.37 -4.25 2.99
N THR A 51 -14.02 -4.30 1.70
CA THR A 51 -14.17 -5.52 0.91
C THR A 51 -13.14 -6.57 1.31
N LEU A 52 -11.91 -6.15 1.61
CA LEU A 52 -10.83 -7.04 2.05
C LEU A 52 -11.00 -7.48 3.50
N SER A 53 -11.60 -6.66 4.37
CA SER A 53 -11.86 -7.02 5.77
C SER A 53 -12.75 -8.26 5.91
N ALA A 54 -13.57 -8.57 4.90
CA ALA A 54 -14.30 -9.83 4.87
C ALA A 54 -13.39 -11.09 4.84
N LEU A 55 -12.12 -10.94 4.47
CA LEU A 55 -11.13 -12.02 4.56
C LEU A 55 -10.68 -12.31 5.99
N GLU A 56 -10.77 -11.32 6.89
CA GLU A 56 -10.39 -11.50 8.30
C GLU A 56 -11.25 -12.54 9.01
N ASP A 57 -12.53 -12.65 8.63
CA ASP A 57 -13.46 -13.64 9.18
C ASP A 57 -12.99 -15.08 8.93
N ARG A 58 -12.17 -15.29 7.90
CA ARG A 58 -11.54 -16.58 7.60
C ARG A 58 -10.32 -16.89 8.48
N GLY A 59 -9.81 -15.90 9.25
CA GLY A 59 -8.73 -16.05 10.22
C GLY A 59 -7.32 -16.15 9.65
N PHE A 60 -7.13 -15.97 8.34
CA PHE A 60 -5.82 -16.12 7.67
C PHE A 60 -5.05 -14.82 7.55
N VAL A 61 -5.74 -13.70 7.52
CA VAL A 61 -5.15 -12.37 7.27
C VAL A 61 -5.72 -11.32 8.21
N ARG A 62 -5.01 -10.20 8.27
CA ARG A 62 -5.45 -8.93 8.86
C ARG A 62 -5.31 -7.83 7.82
N VAL A 63 -6.30 -6.95 7.77
CA VAL A 63 -6.33 -5.80 6.86
C VAL A 63 -6.06 -4.53 7.66
N TYR A 64 -5.21 -3.67 7.13
CA TYR A 64 -4.87 -2.40 7.75
C TYR A 64 -5.05 -1.27 6.76
N MET A 65 -5.45 -0.10 7.27
CA MET A 65 -5.37 1.17 6.55
C MET A 65 -4.18 1.96 7.08
N GLU A 66 -3.41 2.54 6.17
CA GLU A 66 -2.30 3.46 6.51
C GLU A 66 -1.35 2.89 7.57
N ALA A 67 -1.07 1.59 7.53
CA ALA A 67 -0.08 0.98 8.41
C ALA A 67 1.33 1.14 7.86
N GLY A 68 2.28 1.46 8.75
CA GLY A 68 3.68 1.68 8.39
C GLY A 68 4.48 0.39 8.29
N TYR A 69 5.22 0.25 7.20
CA TYR A 69 6.10 -0.90 6.91
C TYR A 69 7.54 -0.45 6.76
N LYS A 70 8.40 -0.94 7.63
CA LYS A 70 9.83 -0.72 7.57
C LYS A 70 10.49 -1.78 6.68
N LEU A 71 10.93 -1.37 5.48
CA LEU A 71 11.48 -2.27 4.49
C LEU A 71 13.00 -2.40 4.59
N SER A 72 13.70 -1.32 4.96
CA SER A 72 15.16 -1.27 5.08
C SER A 72 15.60 -0.20 6.07
N ASP A 73 16.75 -0.44 6.74
CA ASP A 73 17.40 0.53 7.60
C ASP A 73 18.43 1.38 6.84
N ASP A 74 19.13 0.83 5.84
CA ASP A 74 20.19 1.51 5.11
C ASP A 74 20.24 1.03 3.63
N PRO A 75 19.91 1.88 2.66
CA PRO A 75 19.24 3.16 2.84
C PRO A 75 17.83 2.97 3.44
N PRO A 76 17.36 3.91 4.28
CA PRO A 76 16.07 3.76 4.93
C PRO A 76 14.94 3.70 3.92
N SER A 77 14.03 2.74 4.13
CA SER A 77 12.78 2.64 3.37
C SER A 77 11.63 2.32 4.31
N TRP A 78 10.66 3.19 4.34
CA TRP A 78 9.42 3.06 5.11
C TRP A 78 8.26 3.56 4.26
N ILE A 79 7.28 2.69 4.07
CA ILE A 79 6.13 2.94 3.20
C ILE A 79 4.86 2.67 4.00
N GLN A 80 3.84 3.46 3.71
CA GLN A 80 2.53 3.39 4.35
C GLN A 80 1.44 3.27 3.27
N PRO A 81 1.16 2.06 2.77
CA PRO A 81 0.14 1.85 1.76
C PRO A 81 -1.24 2.28 2.24
N ASP A 82 -2.08 2.77 1.34
CA ASP A 82 -3.46 3.15 1.65
C ASP A 82 -4.24 2.02 2.31
N VAL A 83 -4.08 0.80 1.79
CA VAL A 83 -4.61 -0.43 2.38
C VAL A 83 -3.58 -1.55 2.23
N SER A 84 -3.46 -2.38 3.24
CA SER A 84 -2.55 -3.52 3.22
C SER A 84 -3.17 -4.77 3.80
N VAL A 85 -2.72 -5.92 3.33
CA VAL A 85 -3.12 -7.24 3.85
C VAL A 85 -1.87 -7.95 4.37
N LEU A 86 -1.93 -8.35 5.61
CA LEU A 86 -0.86 -9.05 6.31
C LEU A 86 -1.35 -10.45 6.73
N ARG A 87 -0.51 -11.49 6.60
CA ARG A 87 -0.83 -12.80 7.16
C ARG A 87 -1.03 -12.70 8.67
N MET A 88 -2.02 -13.39 9.19
CA MET A 88 -2.40 -13.34 10.62
C MET A 88 -1.22 -13.67 11.54
N GLU A 89 -0.33 -14.57 11.13
CA GLU A 89 0.87 -14.92 11.89
C GLU A 89 1.79 -13.70 12.07
N ARG A 90 2.08 -12.97 10.99
CA ARG A 90 2.90 -11.75 11.03
C ARG A 90 2.21 -10.63 11.81
N ALA A 91 0.90 -10.47 11.60
CA ALA A 91 0.12 -9.47 12.30
C ALA A 91 0.14 -9.68 13.83
N ARG A 92 0.16 -10.93 14.29
CA ARG A 92 0.26 -11.28 15.73
C ARG A 92 1.68 -11.21 16.29
N ALA A 93 2.68 -11.35 15.44
CA ALA A 93 4.09 -11.28 15.86
C ALA A 93 4.56 -9.85 16.12
N THR A 94 3.93 -8.88 15.49
CA THR A 94 4.21 -7.45 15.73
C THR A 94 3.36 -6.97 16.90
N SER A 95 3.99 -6.41 17.92
CA SER A 95 3.34 -5.97 19.15
C SER A 95 3.74 -4.54 19.53
N GLY A 96 2.88 -3.87 20.28
CA GLY A 96 3.16 -2.53 20.81
C GLY A 96 3.13 -1.46 19.71
N ASP A 97 4.03 -0.50 19.84
CA ASP A 97 4.14 0.67 18.96
C ASP A 97 5.17 0.47 17.84
N ASP A 98 5.55 -0.78 17.54
CA ASP A 98 6.53 -1.10 16.51
C ASP A 98 5.90 -1.06 15.11
N TYR A 99 6.72 -0.69 14.11
CA TYR A 99 6.37 -0.84 12.70
C TYR A 99 6.41 -2.31 12.28
N PHE A 100 5.61 -2.65 11.28
CA PHE A 100 5.76 -3.94 10.61
C PHE A 100 7.09 -4.00 9.86
N VAL A 101 7.84 -5.09 10.04
CA VAL A 101 9.11 -5.31 9.33
C VAL A 101 8.87 -6.09 8.05
N GLY A 102 9.44 -5.60 6.94
CA GLY A 102 9.20 -6.12 5.58
C GLY A 102 7.85 -5.69 5.01
N SER A 103 7.63 -5.92 3.73
CA SER A 103 6.40 -5.52 3.03
C SER A 103 5.20 -6.36 3.44
N PRO A 104 3.96 -5.85 3.35
CA PRO A 104 2.75 -6.66 3.48
C PRO A 104 2.64 -7.67 2.33
N GLU A 105 1.86 -8.72 2.49
CA GLU A 105 1.58 -9.67 1.41
C GLU A 105 0.88 -9.02 0.22
N LEU A 106 -0.02 -8.07 0.49
CA LEU A 106 -0.64 -7.22 -0.52
C LEU A 106 -0.58 -5.77 -0.06
N ALA A 107 -0.02 -4.90 -0.88
CA ALA A 107 -0.13 -3.46 -0.75
C ALA A 107 -1.12 -2.93 -1.79
N ILE A 108 -1.91 -1.93 -1.41
CA ILE A 108 -2.85 -1.24 -2.29
C ILE A 108 -2.60 0.25 -2.20
N GLU A 109 -2.37 0.85 -3.35
CA GLU A 109 -2.18 2.28 -3.53
C GLU A 109 -3.30 2.84 -4.40
N VAL A 110 -3.89 3.95 -4.00
CA VAL A 110 -4.89 4.68 -4.80
C VAL A 110 -4.21 5.89 -5.42
N VAL A 111 -4.11 5.94 -6.73
CA VAL A 111 -3.41 7.03 -7.42
C VAL A 111 -3.99 8.39 -7.05
N SER A 112 -3.12 9.28 -6.63
CA SER A 112 -3.43 10.68 -6.33
C SER A 112 -2.85 11.60 -7.40
N PRO A 113 -3.57 12.66 -7.81
CA PRO A 113 -3.01 13.66 -8.73
C PRO A 113 -1.78 14.41 -8.20
N SER A 114 -1.51 14.32 -6.90
CA SER A 114 -0.33 14.93 -6.27
C SER A 114 0.91 14.06 -6.29
N GLU A 115 0.77 12.75 -6.52
CA GLU A 115 1.88 11.80 -6.61
C GLU A 115 2.46 11.76 -8.02
N THR A 116 3.79 11.65 -8.12
CA THR A 116 4.42 11.49 -9.43
C THR A 116 4.50 10.01 -9.83
N ALA A 117 4.48 9.74 -11.14
CA ALA A 117 4.65 8.38 -11.64
C ALA A 117 6.01 7.77 -11.22
N ARG A 118 7.05 8.62 -11.07
CA ARG A 118 8.36 8.19 -10.57
C ARG A 118 8.27 7.67 -9.13
N ASP A 119 7.64 8.45 -8.26
CA ASP A 119 7.56 8.11 -6.83
C ASP A 119 6.70 6.86 -6.63
N LEU A 120 5.56 6.77 -7.33
CA LEU A 120 4.70 5.59 -7.32
C LEU A 120 5.45 4.32 -7.78
N ASN A 121 6.21 4.39 -8.91
CA ASN A 121 6.97 3.24 -9.39
C ASN A 121 8.05 2.81 -8.38
N ARG A 122 8.74 3.75 -7.74
CA ARG A 122 9.72 3.43 -6.70
C ARG A 122 9.09 2.75 -5.49
N LYS A 123 7.90 3.18 -5.07
CA LYS A 123 7.13 2.51 -4.00
C LYS A 123 6.79 1.08 -4.39
N ILE A 124 6.27 0.87 -5.60
CA ILE A 124 5.95 -0.46 -6.13
C ILE A 124 7.18 -1.36 -6.09
N ASP A 125 8.30 -0.89 -6.63
CA ASP A 125 9.55 -1.65 -6.69
C ASP A 125 10.05 -2.00 -5.29
N ALA A 126 10.03 -1.05 -4.35
CA ALA A 126 10.44 -1.27 -2.97
C ALA A 126 9.52 -2.26 -2.24
N LEU A 127 8.21 -2.18 -2.43
CA LEU A 127 7.25 -3.11 -1.84
C LEU A 127 7.44 -4.54 -2.37
N LEU A 128 7.63 -4.71 -3.69
CA LEU A 128 7.88 -6.03 -4.29
C LEU A 128 9.24 -6.59 -3.86
N ALA A 129 10.29 -5.77 -3.83
CA ALA A 129 11.60 -6.17 -3.33
C ALA A 129 11.57 -6.53 -1.83
N GLY A 130 10.73 -5.86 -1.05
CA GLY A 130 10.51 -6.12 0.37
C GLY A 130 9.68 -7.37 0.67
N GLY A 131 9.14 -8.05 -0.35
CA GLY A 131 8.46 -9.34 -0.23
C GLY A 131 6.95 -9.34 -0.45
N SER A 132 6.37 -8.25 -0.95
CA SER A 132 4.96 -8.27 -1.35
C SER A 132 4.72 -9.30 -2.46
N LEU A 133 3.63 -10.06 -2.33
CA LEU A 133 3.16 -10.99 -3.36
C LEU A 133 2.52 -10.26 -4.53
N ALA A 134 1.90 -9.12 -4.24
CA ALA A 134 1.37 -8.20 -5.25
C ALA A 134 1.28 -6.77 -4.70
N VAL A 135 1.33 -5.81 -5.61
CA VAL A 135 0.93 -4.42 -5.37
C VAL A 135 -0.20 -4.09 -6.33
N TRP A 136 -1.33 -3.67 -5.79
CA TRP A 136 -2.47 -3.20 -6.56
C TRP A 136 -2.49 -1.68 -6.60
N VAL A 137 -2.43 -1.12 -7.78
CA VAL A 137 -2.52 0.31 -8.00
C VAL A 137 -3.88 0.62 -8.61
N ILE A 138 -4.73 1.32 -7.85
CA ILE A 138 -6.08 1.68 -8.28
C ILE A 138 -6.03 3.04 -8.98
N TYR A 139 -6.53 3.10 -10.19
CA TYR A 139 -6.64 4.30 -11.01
C TYR A 139 -8.10 4.79 -10.99
N PRO A 140 -8.43 5.81 -10.18
CA PRO A 140 -9.82 6.24 -9.97
C PRO A 140 -10.53 6.80 -11.20
N GLU A 141 -9.79 7.45 -12.10
CA GLU A 141 -10.37 8.09 -13.29
C GLU A 141 -10.65 7.06 -14.39
N GLU A 142 -9.75 6.08 -14.54
CA GLU A 142 -9.85 5.00 -15.52
C GLU A 142 -10.74 3.85 -15.03
N ARG A 143 -11.08 3.82 -13.73
CA ARG A 143 -11.82 2.74 -13.07
C ARG A 143 -11.17 1.37 -13.32
N GLU A 144 -9.85 1.32 -13.19
CA GLU A 144 -9.05 0.11 -13.38
C GLU A 144 -8.06 -0.09 -12.24
N VAL A 145 -7.59 -1.32 -12.11
CA VAL A 145 -6.54 -1.72 -11.17
C VAL A 145 -5.39 -2.33 -11.96
N ARG A 146 -4.19 -1.80 -11.79
CA ARG A 146 -2.97 -2.44 -12.27
C ARG A 146 -2.38 -3.28 -11.15
N VAL A 147 -2.16 -4.54 -11.45
CA VAL A 147 -1.58 -5.52 -10.54
C VAL A 147 -0.14 -5.72 -10.93
N PHE A 148 0.76 -5.45 -10.00
CA PHE A 148 2.19 -5.69 -10.13
C PHE A 148 2.56 -6.90 -9.27
N VAL A 149 3.35 -7.81 -9.81
CA VAL A 149 3.82 -9.03 -9.12
C VAL A 149 5.33 -9.17 -9.24
N PRO A 150 5.98 -9.93 -8.34
CA PRO A 150 7.41 -10.19 -8.43
C PRO A 150 7.84 -10.69 -9.82
N GLY A 151 9.05 -10.31 -10.24
CA GLY A 151 9.59 -10.67 -11.56
C GLY A 151 9.27 -9.68 -12.67
N GLY A 152 8.76 -8.48 -12.35
CA GLY A 152 8.55 -7.39 -13.31
C GLY A 152 7.34 -7.55 -14.21
N THR A 153 6.42 -8.46 -13.86
CA THR A 153 5.17 -8.65 -14.58
C THR A 153 4.07 -7.75 -14.01
N SER A 154 3.29 -7.16 -14.90
CA SER A 154 2.08 -6.43 -14.51
C SER A 154 0.94 -6.70 -15.49
N TYR A 155 -0.29 -6.58 -15.00
CA TYR A 155 -1.50 -6.68 -15.80
C TYR A 155 -2.59 -5.77 -15.25
N THR A 156 -3.55 -5.41 -16.10
CA THR A 156 -4.67 -4.55 -15.72
C THR A 156 -5.94 -5.38 -15.56
N ARG A 157 -6.75 -4.99 -14.56
CA ARG A 157 -8.12 -5.47 -14.36
C ARG A 157 -9.09 -4.29 -14.40
N ARG A 158 -10.19 -4.46 -15.12
CA ARG A 158 -11.23 -3.44 -15.30
C ARG A 158 -12.55 -3.88 -14.69
N GLU A 159 -13.51 -2.98 -14.64
CA GLU A 159 -14.89 -3.33 -14.29
C GLU A 159 -15.38 -4.53 -15.10
N GLY A 160 -16.07 -5.46 -14.42
CA GLY A 160 -16.46 -6.74 -14.99
C GLY A 160 -15.44 -7.86 -14.81
N GLU A 161 -14.21 -7.54 -14.40
CA GLU A 161 -13.16 -8.53 -14.11
C GLU A 161 -12.97 -8.72 -12.60
N MET A 162 -12.25 -9.79 -12.24
CA MET A 162 -11.95 -10.17 -10.86
C MET A 162 -10.48 -9.95 -10.54
N LEU A 163 -10.22 -9.41 -9.34
CA LEU A 163 -8.91 -9.41 -8.71
C LEU A 163 -8.77 -10.68 -7.87
N THR A 164 -7.62 -11.29 -7.95
CA THR A 164 -7.28 -12.50 -7.19
C THR A 164 -5.90 -12.36 -6.57
N LEU A 165 -5.66 -13.05 -5.48
CA LEU A 165 -4.35 -13.22 -4.89
C LEU A 165 -4.23 -14.70 -4.49
N PRO A 166 -3.63 -15.54 -5.35
CA PRO A 166 -3.65 -16.99 -5.19
C PRO A 166 -3.07 -17.53 -3.88
N GLU A 167 -2.13 -16.79 -3.28
CA GLU A 167 -1.46 -17.14 -2.02
C GLU A 167 -2.26 -16.74 -0.77
N LEU A 168 -3.31 -15.96 -0.90
CA LEU A 168 -4.31 -15.71 0.12
C LEU A 168 -5.46 -16.70 -0.06
N PRO A 169 -6.40 -16.86 0.90
CA PRO A 169 -7.25 -18.04 0.96
C PRO A 169 -7.77 -18.49 -0.40
N PRO A 170 -7.63 -19.78 -0.76
CA PRO A 170 -8.04 -20.28 -2.06
C PRO A 170 -9.50 -19.92 -2.40
N GLY A 171 -9.73 -19.49 -3.65
CA GLY A 171 -11.05 -19.15 -4.15
C GLY A 171 -11.58 -17.79 -3.70
N TRP A 172 -10.72 -16.91 -3.16
CA TRP A 172 -11.11 -15.53 -2.93
C TRP A 172 -10.94 -14.71 -4.20
N GLU A 173 -11.98 -13.95 -4.51
CA GLU A 173 -12.05 -13.06 -5.65
C GLU A 173 -12.72 -11.76 -5.26
N LEU A 174 -12.19 -10.64 -5.78
CA LEU A 174 -12.76 -9.30 -5.61
C LEU A 174 -13.21 -8.77 -6.97
N PRO A 175 -14.51 -8.54 -7.20
CA PRO A 175 -14.96 -7.84 -8.39
C PRO A 175 -14.42 -6.39 -8.38
N VAL A 176 -13.74 -5.98 -9.46
CA VAL A 176 -13.15 -4.63 -9.58
C VAL A 176 -14.18 -3.53 -9.33
N VAL A 177 -15.42 -3.72 -9.79
CA VAL A 177 -16.53 -2.76 -9.60
C VAL A 177 -16.75 -2.39 -8.13
N ARG A 178 -16.48 -3.30 -7.19
CA ARG A 178 -16.65 -3.04 -5.74
C ARG A 178 -15.73 -1.98 -5.17
N LEU A 179 -14.67 -1.65 -5.88
CA LEU A 179 -13.77 -0.56 -5.49
C LEU A 179 -14.33 0.81 -5.85
N PHE A 180 -15.29 0.87 -6.77
CA PHE A 180 -15.81 2.11 -7.35
C PHE A 180 -17.29 2.37 -7.04
N GLU A 181 -18.03 1.35 -6.63
CA GLU A 181 -19.48 1.41 -6.34
C GLU A 181 -19.80 0.83 -4.96
N ASP A 182 -20.91 1.32 -4.35
CA ASP A 182 -21.41 0.82 -3.07
C ASP A 182 -22.13 -0.51 -3.19
#